data_026da64ae30fa23cd782efb63da765a9
#
_entry.id   026da64ae30fa23cd782efb63da765a9
#
_cell.length_a   1.000
_cell.length_b   1.000
_cell.length_c   1.000
_cell.angle_alpha   90.00
_cell.angle_beta   90.00
_cell.angle_gamma   90.00
#
_symmetry.space_group_name_H-M   'P 1'
#
loop_
_entity.id
_entity.type
_entity.pdbx_description
1 polymer ?
#
loop_
_entity_poly.entity_id
_entity_poly.type
_entity_poly.pdbx_seq_one_letter_code
_entity_poly.pdbx_strand_id
1 'polypeptide(L)'
;MTRAAPPQAARGPLVFQPVKRKRCGACRRGPLGLLTLEGGQPRCLDCADLGHLVFLPRGDTALTRRAREESALSAVVVRFHRRRGRYERQGVLVEEAALARAEAPCLADAEARARRRARDAARRAAQDAVFVTEFAARILLMYPGCPADRAAAIAAHAGVRGSGRVGRSAAGRAFSQGAVTAAVRAAVRHVDTPYDRLLMAGLPRREARSRVAEEVAAVLDAWQVLHRTATSGTVRSM
;
A
#
# COMPACT_ATOMS: atom_id res chain seq x y z
N MET A 1 -3.29 -26.22 -0.11
CA MET A 1 -3.06 -24.86 -0.63
C MET A 1 -4.32 -24.42 -1.37
N THR A 2 -5.22 -23.73 -0.69
CA THR A 2 -6.50 -23.25 -1.24
C THR A 2 -6.22 -22.18 -2.28
N ARG A 3 -6.60 -22.44 -3.54
CA ARG A 3 -6.50 -21.46 -4.62
C ARG A 3 -7.40 -20.27 -4.29
N ALA A 4 -6.85 -19.07 -4.25
CA ALA A 4 -7.64 -17.85 -4.10
C ALA A 4 -8.74 -17.83 -5.17
N ALA A 5 -9.99 -17.63 -4.75
CA ALA A 5 -11.12 -17.49 -5.66
C ALA A 5 -10.87 -16.29 -6.60
N PRO A 6 -11.28 -16.38 -7.88
CA PRO A 6 -11.17 -15.23 -8.78
C PRO A 6 -11.99 -14.06 -8.20
N PRO A 7 -11.50 -12.81 -8.36
CA PRO A 7 -12.27 -11.66 -7.92
C PRO A 7 -13.60 -11.63 -8.65
N GLN A 8 -14.69 -11.45 -7.92
CA GLN A 8 -15.98 -11.20 -8.53
C GLN A 8 -15.89 -9.89 -9.32
N ALA A 9 -16.25 -9.93 -10.60
CA ALA A 9 -16.25 -8.76 -11.46
C ALA A 9 -17.34 -7.80 -10.98
N ALA A 10 -16.96 -6.68 -10.38
CA ALA A 10 -17.89 -5.68 -9.88
C ALA A 10 -18.80 -5.09 -10.98
N ARG A 11 -18.41 -5.17 -12.24
CA ARG A 11 -19.20 -4.84 -13.45
C ARG A 11 -18.51 -5.43 -14.70
N GLY A 12 -19.14 -6.41 -15.36
CA GLY A 12 -18.74 -6.99 -16.63
C GLY A 12 -17.91 -8.29 -16.55
N PRO A 13 -17.64 -8.92 -17.72
CA PRO A 13 -16.91 -10.19 -17.82
C PRO A 13 -15.49 -10.10 -17.28
N LEU A 14 -15.00 -11.22 -16.76
CA LEU A 14 -13.63 -11.37 -16.30
C LEU A 14 -12.81 -12.17 -17.32
N VAL A 15 -11.71 -11.60 -17.77
CA VAL A 15 -10.76 -12.20 -18.71
C VAL A 15 -9.45 -12.47 -17.99
N PHE A 16 -8.85 -13.62 -18.25
CA PHE A 16 -7.63 -14.07 -17.63
C PHE A 16 -6.47 -14.04 -18.61
N GLN A 17 -5.36 -13.48 -18.19
CA GLN A 17 -4.08 -13.71 -18.83
C GLN A 17 -3.45 -14.96 -18.20
N PRO A 18 -3.38 -16.09 -18.92
CA PRO A 18 -2.95 -17.35 -18.33
C PRO A 18 -1.45 -17.33 -17.99
N VAL A 19 -1.08 -17.96 -16.87
CA VAL A 19 0.33 -18.14 -16.47
C VAL A 19 0.94 -19.38 -17.14
N LYS A 20 0.09 -20.37 -17.49
CA LYS A 20 0.47 -21.59 -18.22
C LYS A 20 -0.21 -21.59 -19.59
N ARG A 21 0.41 -22.21 -20.59
CA ARG A 21 -0.19 -22.39 -21.92
C ARG A 21 -1.55 -23.09 -21.81
N LYS A 22 -2.57 -22.49 -22.40
CA LYS A 22 -3.94 -23.01 -22.45
C LYS A 22 -4.44 -23.02 -23.88
N ARG A 23 -5.33 -23.97 -24.20
CA ARG A 23 -6.07 -24.02 -25.45
C ARG A 23 -7.55 -23.81 -25.20
N CYS A 24 -8.27 -23.29 -26.17
CA CYS A 24 -9.72 -23.14 -26.11
C CYS A 24 -10.40 -24.51 -26.03
N GLY A 25 -11.30 -24.67 -25.09
CA GLY A 25 -12.08 -25.91 -24.95
C GLY A 25 -13.07 -26.14 -26.09
N ALA A 26 -13.51 -25.08 -26.80
CA ALA A 26 -14.43 -25.19 -27.92
C ALA A 26 -13.69 -25.41 -29.27
N CYS A 27 -12.90 -24.43 -29.69
CA CYS A 27 -12.28 -24.43 -31.04
C CYS A 27 -10.85 -25.01 -31.07
N ARG A 28 -10.31 -25.42 -29.91
CA ARG A 28 -8.95 -25.98 -29.75
C ARG A 28 -7.80 -25.03 -30.10
N ARG A 29 -8.07 -23.79 -30.52
CA ARG A 29 -7.06 -22.76 -30.80
C ARG A 29 -6.19 -22.51 -29.56
N GLY A 30 -4.93 -22.23 -29.75
CA GLY A 30 -3.96 -21.88 -28.71
C GLY A 30 -2.51 -22.01 -29.13
N PRO A 31 -1.59 -21.54 -28.29
CA PRO A 31 -1.79 -21.07 -26.90
C PRO A 31 -2.52 -19.75 -26.84
N LEU A 32 -3.43 -19.60 -25.85
CA LEU A 32 -4.23 -18.40 -25.66
C LEU A 32 -3.44 -17.34 -24.86
N GLY A 33 -3.39 -16.11 -25.36
CA GLY A 33 -2.87 -14.95 -24.63
C GLY A 33 -3.86 -14.41 -23.59
N LEU A 34 -5.13 -14.41 -23.98
CA LEU A 34 -6.27 -14.05 -23.12
C LEU A 34 -7.35 -15.15 -23.24
N LEU A 35 -8.08 -15.36 -22.16
CA LEU A 35 -9.16 -16.34 -22.12
C LEU A 35 -10.22 -15.97 -21.07
N THR A 36 -11.43 -16.47 -21.25
CA THR A 36 -12.46 -16.53 -20.21
C THR A 36 -12.59 -17.97 -19.68
N LEU A 37 -13.35 -18.11 -18.60
CA LEU A 37 -13.73 -19.42 -18.05
C LEU A 37 -15.24 -19.57 -18.09
N GLU A 38 -15.72 -20.55 -18.84
CA GLU A 38 -17.12 -20.95 -18.89
C GLU A 38 -17.25 -22.37 -18.36
N GLY A 39 -18.02 -22.56 -17.31
CA GLY A 39 -18.09 -23.86 -16.62
C GLY A 39 -16.72 -24.40 -16.20
N GLY A 40 -15.77 -23.52 -15.88
CA GLY A 40 -14.38 -23.89 -15.54
C GLY A 40 -13.48 -24.23 -16.74
N GLN A 41 -14.02 -24.24 -17.97
CA GLN A 41 -13.28 -24.53 -19.19
C GLN A 41 -12.74 -23.23 -19.84
N PRO A 42 -11.51 -23.23 -20.35
CA PRO A 42 -10.96 -22.05 -21.02
C PRO A 42 -11.62 -21.83 -22.39
N ARG A 43 -12.03 -20.59 -22.65
CA ARG A 43 -12.55 -20.14 -23.95
C ARG A 43 -11.66 -19.03 -24.50
N CYS A 44 -11.38 -19.04 -25.81
CA CYS A 44 -10.79 -17.87 -26.47
C CYS A 44 -11.80 -16.72 -26.53
N LEU A 45 -11.33 -15.51 -26.79
CA LEU A 45 -12.20 -14.33 -26.84
C LEU A 45 -13.27 -14.47 -27.93
N ASP A 46 -12.92 -15.04 -29.09
CA ASP A 46 -13.88 -15.27 -30.20
C ASP A 46 -15.02 -16.20 -29.76
N CYS A 47 -14.70 -17.34 -29.12
CA CYS A 47 -15.72 -18.28 -28.63
C CYS A 47 -16.51 -17.79 -27.42
N ALA A 48 -16.12 -16.67 -26.86
CA ALA A 48 -16.78 -16.01 -25.71
C ALA A 48 -17.42 -14.67 -26.11
N ASP A 49 -17.60 -14.42 -27.41
CA ASP A 49 -18.20 -13.21 -28.00
C ASP A 49 -17.49 -11.91 -27.60
N LEU A 50 -16.21 -11.99 -27.23
CA LEU A 50 -15.35 -10.85 -26.83
C LEU A 50 -14.24 -10.55 -27.85
N GLY A 51 -14.22 -11.26 -28.99
CA GLY A 51 -13.14 -11.15 -30.00
C GLY A 51 -13.07 -9.79 -30.69
N HIS A 52 -14.15 -9.03 -30.68
CA HIS A 52 -14.21 -7.67 -31.26
C HIS A 52 -13.65 -6.59 -30.32
N LEU A 53 -13.32 -6.92 -29.07
CA LEU A 53 -12.80 -5.96 -28.10
C LEU A 53 -11.27 -5.86 -28.20
N VAL A 54 -10.75 -4.66 -28.04
CA VAL A 54 -9.31 -4.38 -28.01
C VAL A 54 -8.78 -4.30 -26.59
N PHE A 55 -7.54 -4.72 -26.40
CA PHE A 55 -6.91 -4.70 -25.08
C PHE A 55 -6.25 -3.34 -24.80
N LEU A 56 -6.76 -2.65 -23.79
CA LEU A 56 -6.17 -1.46 -23.22
C LEU A 56 -5.40 -1.83 -21.94
N PRO A 57 -4.05 -1.79 -21.96
CA PRO A 57 -3.24 -2.13 -20.79
C PRO A 57 -3.42 -1.11 -19.67
N ARG A 58 -3.07 -1.52 -18.46
CA ARG A 58 -3.01 -0.61 -17.30
C ARG A 58 -1.97 0.49 -17.53
N GLY A 59 -2.28 1.71 -17.11
CA GLY A 59 -1.40 2.88 -17.27
C GLY A 59 -2.18 4.15 -16.99
N ASP A 60 -2.75 4.75 -18.02
CA ASP A 60 -3.60 5.93 -17.85
C ASP A 60 -4.99 5.54 -17.30
N THR A 61 -5.21 5.92 -16.03
CA THR A 61 -6.49 5.66 -15.36
C THR A 61 -7.64 6.48 -15.92
N ALA A 62 -7.38 7.67 -16.48
CA ALA A 62 -8.42 8.50 -17.08
C ALA A 62 -8.87 7.90 -18.42
N LEU A 63 -7.92 7.49 -19.26
CA LEU A 63 -8.23 6.79 -20.51
C LEU A 63 -9.00 5.49 -20.24
N THR A 64 -8.49 4.66 -19.32
CA THR A 64 -9.15 3.40 -18.94
C THR A 64 -10.59 3.62 -18.46
N ARG A 65 -10.83 4.66 -17.65
CA ARG A 65 -12.17 4.96 -17.14
C ARG A 65 -13.08 5.41 -18.27
N ARG A 66 -12.65 6.39 -19.08
CA ARG A 66 -13.44 6.96 -20.18
C ARG A 66 -13.75 5.89 -21.24
N ALA A 67 -12.76 5.15 -21.68
CA ALA A 67 -12.94 4.06 -22.65
C ALA A 67 -13.97 3.03 -22.18
N ARG A 68 -14.00 2.72 -20.87
CA ARG A 68 -15.02 1.84 -20.30
C ARG A 68 -16.40 2.49 -20.19
N GLU A 69 -16.47 3.79 -19.91
CA GLU A 69 -17.73 4.54 -19.86
C GLU A 69 -18.37 4.67 -21.26
N GLU A 70 -17.52 4.80 -22.29
CA GLU A 70 -17.95 4.90 -23.71
C GLU A 70 -18.24 3.54 -24.36
N SER A 71 -17.79 2.44 -23.77
CA SER A 71 -17.93 1.09 -24.33
C SER A 71 -19.22 0.43 -23.84
N ALA A 72 -20.04 -0.07 -24.76
CA ALA A 72 -21.25 -0.83 -24.43
C ALA A 72 -20.90 -2.15 -23.73
N LEU A 73 -19.83 -2.79 -24.19
CA LEU A 73 -19.27 -4.00 -23.59
C LEU A 73 -17.81 -3.77 -23.18
N SER A 74 -17.46 -4.08 -21.94
CA SER A 74 -16.08 -4.04 -21.49
C SER A 74 -15.79 -5.21 -20.55
N ALA A 75 -14.55 -5.70 -20.55
CA ALA A 75 -14.11 -6.78 -19.67
C ALA A 75 -12.85 -6.40 -18.90
N VAL A 76 -12.70 -6.92 -17.69
CA VAL A 76 -11.49 -6.70 -16.89
C VAL A 76 -10.50 -7.82 -17.12
N VAL A 77 -9.27 -7.47 -17.50
CA VAL A 77 -8.18 -8.43 -17.68
C VAL A 77 -7.37 -8.55 -16.42
N VAL A 78 -7.22 -9.79 -15.92
CA VAL A 78 -6.48 -10.10 -14.69
C VAL A 78 -5.44 -11.19 -14.93
N ARG A 79 -4.36 -11.16 -14.14
CA ARG A 79 -3.33 -12.19 -14.10
C ARG A 79 -3.06 -12.62 -12.67
N PHE A 80 -2.88 -13.91 -12.43
CA PHE A 80 -2.54 -14.41 -11.11
C PHE A 80 -1.06 -14.13 -10.78
N HIS A 81 -0.82 -13.37 -9.70
CA HIS A 81 0.52 -13.07 -9.20
C HIS A 81 0.90 -14.10 -8.14
N ARG A 82 1.78 -15.05 -8.49
CA ARG A 82 2.13 -16.20 -7.64
C ARG A 82 2.68 -15.81 -6.27
N ARG A 83 3.63 -14.86 -6.21
CA ARG A 83 4.25 -14.42 -4.93
C ARG A 83 3.25 -13.75 -3.99
N ARG A 84 2.24 -13.07 -4.51
CA ARG A 84 1.21 -12.36 -3.72
C ARG A 84 -0.04 -13.19 -3.50
N GLY A 85 -0.14 -14.37 -4.12
CA GLY A 85 -1.28 -15.28 -3.99
C GLY A 85 -2.61 -14.70 -4.46
N ARG A 86 -2.61 -13.67 -5.33
CA ARG A 86 -3.81 -12.95 -5.75
C ARG A 86 -3.82 -12.61 -7.22
N TYR A 87 -5.01 -12.33 -7.76
CA TYR A 87 -5.15 -11.78 -9.10
C TYR A 87 -4.86 -10.27 -9.11
N GLU A 88 -4.13 -9.82 -10.13
CA GLU A 88 -3.83 -8.42 -10.35
C GLU A 88 -4.36 -7.99 -11.70
N ARG A 89 -5.02 -6.82 -11.74
CA ARG A 89 -5.54 -6.23 -12.97
C ARG A 89 -4.39 -5.87 -13.89
N GLN A 90 -4.49 -6.29 -15.17
CA GLN A 90 -3.52 -6.01 -16.23
C GLN A 90 -4.02 -4.91 -17.18
N GLY A 91 -5.33 -4.74 -17.30
CA GLY A 91 -5.97 -3.79 -18.18
C GLY A 91 -7.46 -4.06 -18.31
N VAL A 92 -8.02 -3.62 -19.42
CA VAL A 92 -9.41 -3.86 -19.80
C VAL A 92 -9.49 -4.23 -21.27
N LEU A 93 -10.55 -4.92 -21.65
CA LEU A 93 -11.01 -5.01 -23.03
C LEU A 93 -12.13 -3.98 -23.21
N VAL A 94 -12.11 -3.24 -24.29
CA VAL A 94 -13.11 -2.21 -24.65
C VAL A 94 -13.33 -2.24 -26.16
N GLU A 95 -14.41 -1.64 -26.63
CA GLU A 95 -14.63 -1.45 -28.06
C GLU A 95 -13.62 -0.44 -28.62
N GLU A 96 -13.08 -0.71 -29.80
CA GLU A 96 -12.10 0.15 -30.47
C GLU A 96 -12.64 1.57 -30.69
N ALA A 97 -13.89 1.68 -31.12
CA ALA A 97 -14.55 2.96 -31.31
C ALA A 97 -14.70 3.75 -29.99
N ALA A 98 -14.93 3.07 -28.87
CA ALA A 98 -15.00 3.69 -27.55
C ALA A 98 -13.62 4.18 -27.08
N LEU A 99 -12.56 3.41 -27.36
CA LEU A 99 -11.20 3.82 -27.08
C LEU A 99 -10.83 5.08 -27.87
N ALA A 100 -11.12 5.12 -29.19
CA ALA A 100 -10.88 6.27 -30.04
C ALA A 100 -11.61 7.54 -29.54
N ARG A 101 -12.89 7.40 -29.13
CA ARG A 101 -13.65 8.53 -28.55
C ARG A 101 -13.06 9.01 -27.22
N ALA A 102 -12.46 8.12 -26.42
CA ALA A 102 -11.86 8.47 -25.13
C ALA A 102 -10.49 9.14 -25.24
N GLU A 103 -9.75 8.92 -26.33
CA GLU A 103 -8.38 9.41 -26.52
C GLU A 103 -8.34 10.94 -26.65
N ALA A 104 -9.15 11.53 -27.51
CA ALA A 104 -9.12 12.98 -27.73
C ALA A 104 -9.37 13.81 -26.47
N PRO A 105 -10.40 13.53 -25.63
CA PRO A 105 -10.58 14.22 -24.35
C PRO A 105 -9.44 13.94 -23.36
N CYS A 106 -8.82 12.75 -23.40
CA CYS A 106 -7.69 12.43 -22.55
C CYS A 106 -6.43 13.21 -22.93
N LEU A 107 -6.20 13.44 -24.21
CA LEU A 107 -5.09 14.30 -24.66
C LEU A 107 -5.35 15.76 -24.31
N ALA A 108 -6.57 16.25 -24.57
CA ALA A 108 -6.94 17.63 -24.33
C ALA A 108 -6.77 18.06 -22.86
N ASP A 109 -7.06 17.19 -21.89
CA ASP A 109 -6.96 17.52 -20.47
C ASP A 109 -5.71 16.95 -19.77
N ALA A 110 -4.78 16.32 -20.52
CA ALA A 110 -3.60 15.65 -19.97
C ALA A 110 -2.74 16.57 -19.10
N GLU A 111 -2.44 17.79 -19.58
CA GLU A 111 -1.67 18.78 -18.84
C GLU A 111 -2.41 19.28 -17.59
N ALA A 112 -3.71 19.56 -17.70
CA ALA A 112 -4.52 19.99 -16.56
C ALA A 112 -4.53 18.94 -15.45
N ARG A 113 -4.65 17.65 -15.83
CA ARG A 113 -4.53 16.53 -14.89
C ARG A 113 -3.13 16.42 -14.29
N ALA A 114 -2.07 16.65 -15.09
CA ALA A 114 -0.68 16.63 -14.60
C ALA A 114 -0.47 17.74 -13.58
N ARG A 115 -0.87 18.98 -13.89
CA ARG A 115 -0.80 20.12 -12.96
C ARG A 115 -1.59 19.87 -11.68
N ARG A 116 -2.78 19.29 -11.77
CA ARG A 116 -3.59 18.93 -10.59
C ARG A 116 -2.88 17.86 -9.73
N ARG A 117 -2.34 16.81 -10.34
CA ARG A 117 -1.57 15.77 -9.61
C ARG A 117 -0.35 16.36 -8.89
N ALA A 118 0.38 17.28 -9.55
CA ALA A 118 1.52 17.96 -8.95
C ALA A 118 1.12 18.81 -7.73
N ARG A 119 0.06 19.62 -7.85
CA ARG A 119 -0.48 20.40 -6.72
C ARG A 119 -0.93 19.50 -5.57
N ASP A 120 -1.64 18.40 -5.87
CA ASP A 120 -2.09 17.46 -4.85
C ASP A 120 -0.92 16.72 -4.20
N ALA A 121 0.16 16.44 -4.94
CA ALA A 121 1.37 15.84 -4.40
C ALA A 121 2.10 16.82 -3.46
N ALA A 122 2.25 18.08 -3.86
CA ALA A 122 2.86 19.13 -3.03
C ALA A 122 2.04 19.35 -1.74
N ARG A 123 0.71 19.44 -1.85
CA ARG A 123 -0.17 19.56 -0.68
C ARG A 123 -0.02 18.36 0.27
N ARG A 124 0.03 17.14 -0.26
CA ARG A 124 0.23 15.94 0.57
C ARG A 124 1.61 15.95 1.25
N ALA A 125 2.66 16.37 0.54
CA ALA A 125 4.00 16.48 1.11
C ALA A 125 4.05 17.49 2.27
N ALA A 126 3.42 18.65 2.10
CA ALA A 126 3.33 19.66 3.17
C ALA A 126 2.56 19.11 4.39
N GLN A 127 1.41 18.44 4.18
CA GLN A 127 0.66 17.80 5.26
C GLN A 127 1.46 16.69 5.95
N ASP A 128 2.30 15.95 5.21
CA ASP A 128 3.15 14.92 5.79
C ASP A 128 4.28 15.51 6.62
N ALA A 129 4.86 16.63 6.19
CA ALA A 129 5.87 17.35 6.96
C ALA A 129 5.29 17.85 8.30
N VAL A 130 4.13 18.50 8.28
CA VAL A 130 3.43 18.92 9.50
C VAL A 130 3.15 17.74 10.41
N PHE A 131 2.58 16.65 9.87
CA PHE A 131 2.32 15.44 10.65
C PHE A 131 3.57 14.88 11.31
N VAL A 132 4.70 14.82 10.59
CA VAL A 132 5.97 14.30 11.12
C VAL A 132 6.47 15.19 12.26
N THR A 133 6.39 16.52 12.11
CA THR A 133 6.79 17.47 13.15
C THR A 133 5.94 17.32 14.41
N GLU A 134 4.62 17.27 14.26
CA GLU A 134 3.70 17.11 15.40
C GLU A 134 3.86 15.75 16.09
N PHE A 135 4.05 14.68 15.31
CA PHE A 135 4.27 13.35 15.88
C PHE A 135 5.60 13.27 16.62
N ALA A 136 6.67 13.89 16.11
CA ALA A 136 7.97 13.99 16.79
C ALA A 136 7.84 14.79 18.10
N ALA A 137 7.15 15.92 18.08
CA ALA A 137 6.88 16.71 19.28
C ALA A 137 6.11 15.90 20.33
N ARG A 138 5.14 15.09 19.89
CA ARG A 138 4.39 14.20 20.80
C ARG A 138 5.27 13.10 21.40
N ILE A 139 6.23 12.56 20.63
CA ILE A 139 7.24 11.63 21.15
C ILE A 139 8.06 12.31 22.23
N LEU A 140 8.61 13.50 21.99
CA LEU A 140 9.43 14.22 22.96
C LEU A 140 8.65 14.61 24.23
N LEU A 141 7.37 14.91 24.10
CA LEU A 141 6.51 15.15 25.27
C LEU A 141 6.35 13.90 26.14
N MET A 142 6.23 12.72 25.53
CA MET A 142 6.05 11.45 26.25
C MET A 142 7.37 10.82 26.70
N TYR A 143 8.44 11.11 25.97
CA TYR A 143 9.78 10.58 26.17
C TYR A 143 10.81 11.71 26.10
N PRO A 144 10.90 12.57 27.15
CA PRO A 144 11.76 13.77 27.11
C PRO A 144 13.25 13.47 26.95
N GLY A 145 13.69 12.27 27.34
CA GLY A 145 15.06 11.81 27.15
C GLY A 145 15.35 11.22 25.77
N CYS A 146 14.35 11.14 24.88
CA CYS A 146 14.57 10.70 23.51
C CYS A 146 15.34 11.79 22.74
N PRO A 147 16.47 11.47 22.06
CA PRO A 147 17.15 12.43 21.21
C PRO A 147 16.22 12.98 20.11
N ALA A 148 16.32 14.29 19.84
CA ALA A 148 15.39 14.97 18.92
C ALA A 148 15.46 14.41 17.48
N ASP A 149 16.64 14.04 17.00
CA ASP A 149 16.86 13.40 15.72
C ASP A 149 16.22 11.99 15.67
N ARG A 150 16.27 11.25 16.79
CA ARG A 150 15.60 9.95 16.93
C ARG A 150 14.09 10.10 16.91
N ALA A 151 13.55 11.08 17.63
CA ALA A 151 12.12 11.36 17.60
C ALA A 151 11.63 11.72 16.19
N ALA A 152 12.39 12.55 15.47
CA ALA A 152 12.11 12.89 14.07
C ALA A 152 12.17 11.67 13.15
N ALA A 153 13.19 10.82 13.29
CA ALA A 153 13.33 9.59 12.50
C ALA A 153 12.17 8.60 12.76
N ILE A 154 11.77 8.43 14.01
CA ILE A 154 10.63 7.58 14.38
C ILE A 154 9.33 8.11 13.78
N ALA A 155 9.10 9.43 13.87
CA ALA A 155 7.92 10.09 13.32
C ALA A 155 7.86 9.96 11.79
N ALA A 156 8.98 10.21 11.11
CA ALA A 156 9.09 10.05 9.66
C ALA A 156 8.79 8.62 9.23
N HIS A 157 9.39 7.63 9.91
CA HIS A 157 9.16 6.21 9.63
C HIS A 157 7.70 5.80 9.88
N ALA A 158 7.12 6.17 11.02
CA ALA A 158 5.73 5.86 11.35
C ALA A 158 4.74 6.57 10.42
N GLY A 159 5.10 7.76 9.92
CA GLY A 159 4.29 8.64 9.09
C GLY A 159 4.22 8.30 7.60
N VAL A 160 4.90 7.28 7.11
CA VAL A 160 4.88 6.92 5.66
C VAL A 160 3.48 6.50 5.21
N ARG A 161 2.92 7.23 4.23
CA ARG A 161 1.58 6.93 3.66
C ARG A 161 1.53 5.55 2.99
N GLY A 162 0.42 4.85 3.17
CA GLY A 162 0.20 3.53 2.55
C GLY A 162 1.08 2.40 3.08
N SER A 163 1.89 2.65 4.11
CA SER A 163 2.79 1.64 4.69
C SER A 163 2.09 0.65 5.62
N GLY A 164 0.86 0.94 6.06
CA GLY A 164 0.17 0.18 7.12
C GLY A 164 0.75 0.37 8.52
N ARG A 165 1.72 1.30 8.70
CA ARG A 165 2.33 1.59 9.99
C ARG A 165 1.37 2.34 10.91
N VAL A 166 1.63 2.21 12.23
CA VAL A 166 0.74 2.73 13.29
C VAL A 166 0.49 4.24 13.20
N GLY A 167 1.48 5.05 12.79
CA GLY A 167 1.32 6.50 12.65
C GLY A 167 0.25 6.93 11.64
N ARG A 168 -0.09 6.08 10.67
CA ARG A 168 -1.17 6.35 9.70
C ARG A 168 -2.49 5.66 10.02
N SER A 169 -2.58 4.94 11.12
CA SER A 169 -3.86 4.47 11.68
C SER A 169 -4.73 5.65 12.17
N ALA A 170 -6.00 5.42 12.45
CA ALA A 170 -6.87 6.46 13.04
C ALA A 170 -6.29 6.97 14.36
N ALA A 171 -5.85 6.06 15.25
CA ALA A 171 -5.21 6.39 16.52
C ALA A 171 -3.88 7.15 16.34
N GLY A 172 -3.09 6.79 15.32
CA GLY A 172 -1.84 7.49 14.99
C GLY A 172 -2.06 8.91 14.49
N ARG A 173 -3.09 9.14 13.68
CA ARG A 173 -3.48 10.48 13.22
C ARG A 173 -4.03 11.36 14.35
N ALA A 174 -4.63 10.74 15.36
CA ALA A 174 -5.09 11.43 16.58
C ALA A 174 -3.98 11.58 17.63
N PHE A 175 -2.74 11.19 17.32
CA PHE A 175 -1.59 11.22 18.26
C PHE A 175 -1.88 10.53 19.59
N SER A 176 -2.69 9.48 19.60
CA SER A 176 -3.03 8.78 20.83
C SER A 176 -1.78 8.21 21.49
N GLN A 177 -1.76 8.22 22.83
CA GLN A 177 -0.64 7.72 23.62
C GLN A 177 -0.23 6.30 23.21
N GLY A 178 -1.21 5.40 23.03
CA GLY A 178 -0.94 4.01 22.61
C GLY A 178 -0.28 3.90 21.24
N ALA A 179 -0.68 4.75 20.27
CA ALA A 179 -0.09 4.75 18.94
C ALA A 179 1.34 5.31 18.93
N VAL A 180 1.59 6.38 19.68
CA VAL A 180 2.93 6.96 19.85
C VAL A 180 3.85 5.96 20.53
N THR A 181 3.44 5.39 21.66
CA THR A 181 4.20 4.33 22.37
C THR A 181 4.50 3.14 21.46
N ALA A 182 3.54 2.70 20.66
CA ALA A 182 3.75 1.58 19.73
C ALA A 182 4.79 1.91 18.65
N ALA A 183 4.81 3.15 18.14
CA ALA A 183 5.80 3.62 17.17
C ALA A 183 7.20 3.66 17.79
N VAL A 184 7.34 4.26 18.97
CA VAL A 184 8.61 4.35 19.70
C VAL A 184 9.13 2.96 20.04
N ARG A 185 8.30 2.11 20.64
CA ARG A 185 8.67 0.71 20.97
C ARG A 185 9.10 -0.08 19.76
N ALA A 186 8.45 0.11 18.61
CA ALA A 186 8.85 -0.56 17.37
C ALA A 186 10.23 -0.09 16.91
N ALA A 187 10.50 1.21 16.93
CA ALA A 187 11.78 1.78 16.54
C ALA A 187 12.92 1.32 17.45
N VAL A 188 12.75 1.41 18.77
CA VAL A 188 13.72 0.93 19.76
C VAL A 188 14.04 -0.54 19.53
N ARG A 189 13.02 -1.37 19.35
CA ARG A 189 13.22 -2.81 19.08
C ARG A 189 14.12 -3.08 17.88
N HIS A 190 13.94 -2.36 16.78
CA HIS A 190 14.71 -2.59 15.55
C HIS A 190 16.09 -1.97 15.56
N VAL A 191 16.31 -0.88 16.31
CA VAL A 191 17.54 -0.10 16.23
C VAL A 191 18.44 -0.31 17.46
N ASP A 192 17.85 -0.43 18.65
CA ASP A 192 18.59 -0.43 19.90
C ASP A 192 18.71 -1.84 20.53
N THR A 193 18.18 -2.87 19.87
CA THR A 193 18.25 -4.25 20.34
C THR A 193 18.70 -5.22 19.23
N PRO A 194 19.12 -6.45 19.58
CA PRO A 194 19.50 -7.45 18.58
C PRO A 194 18.30 -8.10 17.86
N TYR A 195 17.10 -7.52 17.93
CA TYR A 195 15.87 -8.10 17.40
C TYR A 195 15.98 -8.56 15.93
N ASP A 196 16.54 -7.73 15.05
CA ASP A 196 16.64 -8.07 13.64
C ASP A 196 17.62 -9.22 13.39
N ARG A 197 18.71 -9.29 14.18
CA ARG A 197 19.64 -10.43 14.15
C ARG A 197 18.97 -11.73 14.59
N LEU A 198 18.12 -11.68 15.62
CA LEU A 198 17.37 -12.85 16.09
C LEU A 198 16.38 -13.35 15.01
N LEU A 199 15.72 -12.44 14.28
CA LEU A 199 14.86 -12.81 13.15
C LEU A 199 15.65 -13.44 12.00
N MET A 200 16.82 -12.89 11.67
CA MET A 200 17.70 -13.44 10.63
C MET A 200 18.27 -14.81 11.02
N ALA A 201 18.43 -15.08 12.32
CA ALA A 201 18.78 -16.39 12.85
C ALA A 201 17.60 -17.39 12.86
N GLY A 202 16.42 -16.99 12.35
CA GLY A 202 15.25 -17.84 12.20
C GLY A 202 14.33 -17.92 13.42
N LEU A 203 14.55 -17.10 14.46
CA LEU A 203 13.66 -17.12 15.62
C LEU A 203 12.26 -16.63 15.25
N PRO A 204 11.19 -17.29 15.76
CA PRO A 204 9.83 -16.80 15.59
C PRO A 204 9.66 -15.38 16.17
N ARG A 205 8.88 -14.54 15.48
CA ARG A 205 8.69 -13.13 15.90
C ARG A 205 8.25 -12.94 17.35
N ARG A 206 7.41 -13.84 17.86
CA ARG A 206 6.93 -13.79 19.25
C ARG A 206 8.09 -14.00 20.23
N GLU A 207 8.91 -15.00 19.98
CA GLU A 207 10.06 -15.32 20.81
C GLU A 207 11.14 -14.23 20.74
N ALA A 208 11.49 -13.77 19.54
CA ALA A 208 12.42 -12.66 19.37
C ALA A 208 11.98 -11.39 20.11
N ARG A 209 10.66 -11.07 20.10
CA ARG A 209 10.11 -9.94 20.88
C ARG A 209 10.22 -10.15 22.37
N SER A 210 10.00 -11.36 22.86
CA SER A 210 10.14 -11.71 24.28
C SER A 210 11.56 -11.54 24.76
N ARG A 211 12.54 -12.00 23.96
CA ARG A 211 13.97 -11.91 24.31
C ARG A 211 14.50 -10.49 24.45
N VAL A 212 13.97 -9.54 23.69
CA VAL A 212 14.42 -8.13 23.74
C VAL A 212 13.47 -7.23 24.55
N ALA A 213 12.49 -7.80 25.24
CA ALA A 213 11.45 -7.03 25.92
C ALA A 213 12.03 -6.15 27.03
N GLU A 214 12.96 -6.66 27.82
CA GLU A 214 13.63 -5.96 28.91
C GLU A 214 14.53 -4.83 28.39
N GLU A 215 15.31 -5.08 27.34
CA GLU A 215 16.14 -4.06 26.70
C GLU A 215 15.28 -2.91 26.13
N VAL A 216 14.17 -3.25 25.48
CA VAL A 216 13.22 -2.23 25.01
C VAL A 216 12.64 -1.43 26.17
N ALA A 217 12.25 -2.09 27.27
CA ALA A 217 11.70 -1.40 28.45
C ALA A 217 12.74 -0.46 29.06
N ALA A 218 13.98 -0.93 29.24
CA ALA A 218 15.06 -0.11 29.79
C ALA A 218 15.33 1.16 29.00
N VAL A 219 15.34 1.10 27.65
CA VAL A 219 15.48 2.30 26.80
C VAL A 219 14.30 3.25 26.96
N LEU A 220 13.08 2.72 26.98
CA LEU A 220 11.87 3.56 27.14
C LEU A 220 11.84 4.25 28.51
N ASP A 221 12.20 3.53 29.58
CA ASP A 221 12.26 4.06 30.93
C ASP A 221 13.34 5.14 31.03
N ALA A 222 14.52 4.92 30.47
CA ALA A 222 15.59 5.92 30.40
C ALA A 222 15.13 7.19 29.70
N TRP A 223 14.35 7.08 28.62
CA TRP A 223 13.82 8.24 27.91
C TRP A 223 12.68 8.96 28.66
N GLN A 224 12.03 8.31 29.64
CA GLN A 224 10.99 8.92 30.47
C GLN A 224 11.55 9.64 31.71
N VAL A 225 12.70 9.21 32.22
CA VAL A 225 13.23 9.68 33.55
C VAL A 225 13.85 11.07 33.52
N LEU A 226 14.26 11.61 32.37
CA LEU A 226 14.98 12.90 32.27
C LEU A 226 14.16 14.13 32.75
N HIS A 227 12.87 14.01 33.08
CA HIS A 227 12.06 15.11 33.63
C HIS A 227 12.12 15.27 35.16
N ARG A 228 12.71 14.33 35.91
CA ARG A 228 12.69 14.41 37.40
C ARG A 228 13.87 15.16 38.01
N THR A 229 14.94 15.41 37.26
CA THR A 229 16.16 16.05 37.81
C THR A 229 16.23 17.57 37.64
N ALA A 230 15.38 18.17 36.80
CA ALA A 230 15.37 19.61 36.55
C ALA A 230 14.56 20.43 37.55
N THR A 231 13.78 19.80 38.46
CA THR A 231 12.87 20.49 39.38
C THR A 231 13.36 20.45 40.84
N SER A 232 14.54 19.90 41.13
CA SER A 232 15.05 19.77 42.53
C SER A 232 16.28 20.64 42.80
N GLY A 233 16.44 21.76 42.13
CA GLY A 233 17.57 22.65 42.35
C GLY A 233 17.13 24.09 42.52
N THR A 234 17.10 24.51 43.78
CA THR A 234 17.20 25.89 44.26
C THR A 234 15.92 26.49 44.85
N VAL A 235 15.64 26.13 46.09
CA VAL A 235 15.27 27.12 47.11
C VAL A 235 16.28 26.93 48.23
N ARG A 236 17.31 27.73 48.23
CA ARG A 236 18.02 28.11 49.49
C ARG A 236 17.88 29.59 49.68
N SER A 237 17.23 29.87 50.77
CA SER A 237 17.07 31.17 51.42
C SER A 237 18.39 31.92 51.60
N MET A 238 18.36 33.19 51.41
CA MET A 238 18.92 34.20 52.32
C MET A 238 17.98 35.39 52.35
#